data_d50bd2ae395df2c853bd32d658dff1db
#
_entry.id   d50bd2ae395df2c853bd32d658dff1db
#
_cell.length_a   1.000
_cell.length_b   1.000
_cell.length_c   1.000
_cell.angle_alpha   90.00
_cell.angle_beta   90.00
_cell.angle_gamma   90.00
#
_symmetry.space_group_name_H-M   'P 1'
#
loop_
_entity.id
_entity.type
_entity.pdbx_description
1 polymer ?
#
loop_
_entity_poly.entity_id
_entity_poly.type
_entity_poly.pdbx_seq_one_letter_code
_entity_poly.pdbx_strand_id
1 'polypeptide(L)'
;VPATGNVKSRRSRWTANIVMLVVAALVAIVVRTYLVQTFYIPSGSMEQTLIIDDKVLVNKVLYRFRGPERGEIVVFRPPVEWSAGSDEDYIKRVIGVAGDRVKCCDDKHRVTVNGTALDEDYLYPGDEPSMTPFDVTVSAGRLFVLGDHRSASADSRAHLGASSGTIPVDRVVGRAFVTCWPLPRWRTLSVPSTFARVPDPH
;
A
#
# COMPACT_ATOMS: atom_id res chain seq x y z
N VAL A 1 0.20 70.08 12.06
CA VAL A 1 1.02 69.09 11.28
C VAL A 1 0.14 67.86 11.09
N PRO A 2 -0.32 67.51 9.89
CA PRO A 2 -1.10 66.28 9.71
C PRO A 2 -0.13 65.10 9.54
N ALA A 3 -0.40 64.04 10.33
CA ALA A 3 0.29 62.77 10.27
C ALA A 3 -0.14 61.99 9.00
N THR A 4 0.73 61.92 8.00
CA THR A 4 0.55 61.06 6.84
C THR A 4 0.77 59.62 7.20
N GLY A 5 -0.27 58.95 7.64
CA GLY A 5 -0.28 57.54 8.00
C GLY A 5 0.01 56.63 6.78
N ASN A 6 0.96 55.76 6.93
CA ASN A 6 1.57 54.85 5.99
C ASN A 6 0.62 53.82 5.34
N VAL A 7 -0.19 54.24 4.37
CA VAL A 7 -1.14 53.40 3.62
C VAL A 7 -0.42 52.41 2.68
N LYS A 8 0.81 52.73 2.23
CA LYS A 8 1.61 51.87 1.35
C LYS A 8 2.05 50.52 2.01
N SER A 9 2.28 50.53 3.30
CA SER A 9 2.75 49.30 4.01
C SER A 9 1.65 48.24 4.14
N ARG A 10 0.40 48.66 4.28
CA ARG A 10 -0.75 47.75 4.47
C ARG A 10 -1.10 46.99 3.17
N ARG A 11 -1.06 47.69 2.03
CA ARG A 11 -1.32 47.09 0.68
C ARG A 11 -0.24 46.05 0.30
N SER A 12 1.03 46.33 0.58
CA SER A 12 2.13 45.41 0.30
C SER A 12 2.05 44.10 1.11
N ARG A 13 1.60 44.19 2.37
CA ARG A 13 1.41 43.00 3.23
C ARG A 13 0.24 42.14 2.76
N TRP A 14 -0.84 42.74 2.28
CA TRP A 14 -1.99 42.01 1.73
C TRP A 14 -1.64 41.29 0.41
N THR A 15 -0.91 41.94 -0.48
CA THR A 15 -0.46 41.30 -1.73
C THR A 15 0.49 40.15 -1.46
N ALA A 16 1.44 40.30 -0.51
CA ALA A 16 2.33 39.22 -0.13
C ALA A 16 1.58 37.99 0.45
N ASN A 17 0.57 38.25 1.31
CA ASN A 17 -0.26 37.17 1.86
C ASN A 17 -1.09 36.46 0.79
N ILE A 18 -1.65 37.19 -0.17
CA ILE A 18 -2.41 36.60 -1.30
C ILE A 18 -1.47 35.74 -2.15
N VAL A 19 -0.30 36.24 -2.50
CA VAL A 19 0.70 35.47 -3.29
C VAL A 19 1.10 34.20 -2.55
N MET A 20 1.35 34.27 -1.23
CA MET A 20 1.69 33.11 -0.42
C MET A 20 0.55 32.08 -0.41
N LEU A 21 -0.71 32.50 -0.28
CA LEU A 21 -1.87 31.61 -0.31
C LEU A 21 -2.03 30.95 -1.69
N VAL A 22 -1.85 31.71 -2.78
CA VAL A 22 -1.90 31.17 -4.15
C VAL A 22 -0.80 30.14 -4.38
N VAL A 23 0.43 30.43 -3.96
CA VAL A 23 1.55 29.48 -4.07
C VAL A 23 1.28 28.23 -3.24
N ALA A 24 0.80 28.37 -1.99
CA ALA A 24 0.44 27.23 -1.14
C ALA A 24 -0.68 26.38 -1.78
N ALA A 25 -1.70 27.01 -2.36
CA ALA A 25 -2.78 26.31 -3.07
C ALA A 25 -2.26 25.54 -4.30
N LEU A 26 -1.40 26.18 -5.10
CA LEU A 26 -0.76 25.52 -6.26
C LEU A 26 0.08 24.32 -5.84
N VAL A 27 0.91 24.46 -4.80
CA VAL A 27 1.70 23.35 -4.25
C VAL A 27 0.78 22.23 -3.77
N ALA A 28 -0.30 22.54 -3.04
CA ALA A 28 -1.25 21.54 -2.56
C ALA A 28 -1.94 20.79 -3.72
N ILE A 29 -2.29 21.49 -4.81
CA ILE A 29 -2.87 20.89 -6.02
C ILE A 29 -1.85 19.94 -6.67
N VAL A 30 -0.59 20.36 -6.83
CA VAL A 30 0.48 19.53 -7.41
C VAL A 30 0.70 18.28 -6.55
N VAL A 31 0.82 18.43 -5.24
CA VAL A 31 0.99 17.30 -4.31
C VAL A 31 -0.17 16.32 -4.43
N ARG A 32 -1.40 16.82 -4.37
CA ARG A 32 -2.61 15.98 -4.46
C ARG A 32 -2.73 15.28 -5.82
N THR A 33 -2.38 15.94 -6.90
CA THR A 33 -2.56 15.39 -8.26
C THR A 33 -1.49 14.36 -8.62
N TYR A 34 -0.24 14.61 -8.25
CA TYR A 34 0.89 13.83 -8.73
C TYR A 34 1.55 12.92 -7.68
N LEU A 35 1.48 13.27 -6.39
CA LEU A 35 2.23 12.56 -5.35
C LEU A 35 1.36 11.62 -4.53
N VAL A 36 0.12 12.03 -4.18
CA VAL A 36 -0.75 11.27 -3.27
C VAL A 36 -2.15 11.16 -3.85
N GLN A 37 -2.68 9.94 -3.86
CA GLN A 37 -4.06 9.66 -4.26
C GLN A 37 -4.83 8.99 -3.13
N THR A 38 -6.11 9.35 -2.99
CA THR A 38 -7.02 8.69 -2.03
C THR A 38 -7.72 7.54 -2.73
N PHE A 39 -7.71 6.37 -2.11
CA PHE A 39 -8.47 5.21 -2.53
C PHE A 39 -9.52 4.85 -1.48
N TYR A 40 -10.66 4.40 -1.95
CA TYR A 40 -11.75 3.86 -1.15
C TYR A 40 -11.59 2.33 -1.07
N ILE A 41 -11.91 1.73 0.08
CA ILE A 41 -11.81 0.29 0.31
C ILE A 41 -13.20 -0.34 0.15
N PRO A 42 -13.49 -1.04 -0.97
CA PRO A 42 -14.80 -1.60 -1.24
C PRO A 42 -14.98 -3.02 -0.69
N SER A 43 -13.91 -3.71 -0.30
CA SER A 43 -13.93 -5.13 0.06
C SER A 43 -13.24 -5.42 1.38
N GLY A 44 -13.65 -6.54 2.03
CA GLY A 44 -13.09 -6.97 3.31
C GLY A 44 -11.75 -7.72 3.21
N SER A 45 -11.12 -7.81 2.04
CA SER A 45 -9.92 -8.66 1.86
C SER A 45 -8.70 -8.25 2.67
N MET A 46 -8.70 -7.05 3.26
CA MET A 46 -7.66 -6.50 4.12
C MET A 46 -8.18 -6.21 5.53
N GLU A 47 -9.35 -6.75 5.91
CA GLU A 47 -9.93 -6.58 7.25
C GLU A 47 -8.95 -7.02 8.33
N GLN A 48 -9.09 -6.47 9.52
CA GLN A 48 -8.14 -6.26 10.59
C GLN A 48 -7.25 -5.02 10.33
N THR A 49 -6.65 -4.89 9.15
CA THR A 49 -5.85 -3.70 8.80
C THR A 49 -6.70 -2.60 8.16
N LEU A 50 -7.47 -2.91 7.13
CA LEU A 50 -8.36 -1.98 6.42
C LEU A 50 -9.75 -2.58 6.39
N ILE A 51 -10.76 -1.83 6.80
CA ILE A 51 -12.15 -2.26 6.71
C ILE A 51 -12.86 -1.58 5.54
N ILE A 52 -14.01 -2.15 5.17
CA ILE A 52 -14.91 -1.55 4.17
C ILE A 52 -15.22 -0.11 4.58
N ASP A 53 -15.32 0.79 3.60
CA ASP A 53 -15.55 2.23 3.74
C ASP A 53 -14.34 3.05 4.25
N ASP A 54 -13.22 2.44 4.59
CA ASP A 54 -11.99 3.19 4.84
C ASP A 54 -11.53 3.94 3.58
N LYS A 55 -10.94 5.13 3.78
CA LYS A 55 -10.19 5.83 2.73
C LYS A 55 -8.72 5.84 3.09
N VAL A 56 -7.88 5.43 2.16
CA VAL A 56 -6.44 5.35 2.35
C VAL A 56 -5.72 6.33 1.43
N LEU A 57 -4.62 6.89 1.92
CA LEU A 57 -3.69 7.68 1.12
C LEU A 57 -2.62 6.76 0.53
N VAL A 58 -2.41 6.90 -0.77
CA VAL A 58 -1.46 6.12 -1.55
C VAL A 58 -0.39 7.04 -2.13
N ASN A 59 0.88 6.75 -1.83
CA ASN A 59 2.04 7.42 -2.40
C ASN A 59 2.39 6.79 -3.75
N LYS A 60 2.20 7.55 -4.82
CA LYS A 60 2.43 7.11 -6.21
C LYS A 60 3.87 7.30 -6.69
N VAL A 61 4.66 8.06 -5.97
CA VAL A 61 5.99 8.48 -6.40
C VAL A 61 7.09 7.63 -5.78
N LEU A 62 6.84 7.04 -4.62
CA LEU A 62 7.82 6.27 -3.86
C LEU A 62 8.52 5.21 -4.72
N TYR A 63 7.76 4.48 -5.52
CA TYR A 63 8.26 3.38 -6.36
C TYR A 63 8.94 3.82 -7.66
N ARG A 64 9.11 5.15 -7.87
CA ARG A 64 10.03 5.68 -8.88
C ARG A 64 11.47 5.74 -8.39
N PHE A 65 11.68 5.70 -7.07
CA PHE A 65 13.01 5.81 -6.43
C PHE A 65 13.50 4.51 -5.83
N ARG A 66 12.59 3.59 -5.48
CA ARG A 66 12.89 2.25 -4.98
C ARG A 66 11.79 1.27 -5.36
N GLY A 67 12.05 -0.03 -5.23
CA GLY A 67 11.03 -1.07 -5.38
C GLY A 67 10.08 -1.14 -4.18
N PRO A 68 8.94 -1.85 -4.32
CA PRO A 68 8.14 -2.31 -3.20
C PRO A 68 8.94 -3.22 -2.27
N GLU A 69 8.67 -3.13 -0.97
CA GLU A 69 9.33 -3.92 0.08
C GLU A 69 8.34 -4.86 0.76
N ARG A 70 8.86 -5.92 1.39
CA ARG A 70 8.06 -6.89 2.15
C ARG A 70 7.29 -6.20 3.27
N GLY A 71 6.05 -6.59 3.48
CA GLY A 71 5.15 -6.04 4.50
C GLY A 71 4.45 -4.74 4.11
N GLU A 72 4.83 -4.09 3.01
CA GLU A 72 4.13 -2.90 2.52
C GLU A 72 2.76 -3.25 1.96
N ILE A 73 1.80 -2.35 2.15
CA ILE A 73 0.47 -2.47 1.53
C ILE A 73 0.51 -1.69 0.22
N VAL A 74 0.20 -2.38 -0.88
CA VAL A 74 0.25 -1.82 -2.24
C VAL A 74 -1.13 -1.81 -2.88
N VAL A 75 -1.41 -0.74 -3.62
CA VAL A 75 -2.52 -0.67 -4.57
C VAL A 75 -1.94 -0.98 -5.95
N PHE A 76 -2.60 -1.87 -6.69
CA PHE A 76 -2.14 -2.30 -8.01
C PHE A 76 -3.30 -2.64 -8.94
N ARG A 77 -3.06 -2.53 -10.24
CA ARG A 77 -3.97 -3.02 -11.28
C ARG A 77 -3.78 -4.51 -11.44
N PRO A 78 -4.81 -5.33 -11.19
CA PRO A 78 -4.65 -6.76 -11.29
C PRO A 78 -4.32 -7.18 -12.73
N PRO A 79 -3.57 -8.29 -12.93
CA PRO A 79 -3.50 -8.94 -14.22
C PRO A 79 -4.90 -9.33 -14.73
N VAL A 80 -5.08 -9.41 -16.04
CA VAL A 80 -6.38 -9.74 -16.65
C VAL A 80 -6.92 -11.08 -16.13
N GLU A 81 -6.02 -12.01 -15.86
CA GLU A 81 -6.35 -13.35 -15.33
C GLU A 81 -6.91 -13.31 -13.90
N TRP A 82 -6.67 -12.21 -13.15
CA TRP A 82 -7.18 -12.04 -11.79
C TRP A 82 -8.50 -11.29 -11.74
N SER A 83 -8.71 -10.35 -12.67
CA SER A 83 -9.83 -9.40 -12.63
C SER A 83 -11.03 -9.82 -13.49
N ALA A 84 -10.91 -10.91 -14.27
CA ALA A 84 -11.90 -11.27 -15.29
C ALA A 84 -12.31 -10.08 -16.18
N GLY A 85 -11.36 -9.12 -16.40
CA GLY A 85 -11.58 -7.92 -17.22
C GLY A 85 -12.17 -6.72 -16.48
N SER A 86 -12.27 -6.75 -15.13
CA SER A 86 -12.59 -5.57 -14.34
C SER A 86 -11.40 -4.61 -14.28
N ASP A 87 -11.68 -3.30 -14.36
CA ASP A 87 -10.68 -2.22 -14.23
C ASP A 87 -10.47 -1.80 -12.76
N GLU A 88 -10.97 -2.56 -11.78
CA GLU A 88 -10.86 -2.24 -10.37
C GLU A 88 -9.43 -2.45 -9.85
N ASP A 89 -8.91 -1.45 -9.13
CA ASP A 89 -7.63 -1.57 -8.43
C ASP A 89 -7.76 -2.50 -7.21
N TYR A 90 -6.75 -3.36 -7.01
CA TYR A 90 -6.67 -4.24 -5.86
C TYR A 90 -5.72 -3.66 -4.81
N ILE A 91 -5.99 -3.98 -3.53
CA ILE A 91 -5.12 -3.64 -2.42
C ILE A 91 -4.73 -4.89 -1.65
N LYS A 92 -3.43 -5.14 -1.49
CA LYS A 92 -2.88 -6.32 -0.81
C LYS A 92 -1.57 -5.98 -0.10
N ARG A 93 -1.14 -6.87 0.80
CA ARG A 93 0.18 -6.79 1.44
C ARG A 93 1.21 -7.56 0.62
N VAL A 94 2.39 -6.96 0.42
CA VAL A 94 3.55 -7.62 -0.19
C VAL A 94 4.13 -8.60 0.82
N ILE A 95 4.17 -9.87 0.45
CA ILE A 95 4.77 -10.94 1.27
C ILE A 95 6.16 -11.28 0.76
N GLY A 96 6.33 -11.33 -0.57
CA GLY A 96 7.60 -11.61 -1.20
C GLY A 96 7.91 -10.66 -2.34
N VAL A 97 9.19 -10.34 -2.48
CA VAL A 97 9.75 -9.53 -3.56
C VAL A 97 10.65 -10.39 -4.45
N ALA A 98 11.14 -9.83 -5.56
CA ALA A 98 12.01 -10.55 -6.50
C ALA A 98 13.16 -11.31 -5.81
N GLY A 99 13.30 -12.59 -6.11
CA GLY A 99 14.28 -13.51 -5.52
C GLY A 99 13.80 -14.24 -4.27
N ASP A 100 12.73 -13.79 -3.61
CA ASP A 100 12.20 -14.46 -2.42
C ASP A 100 11.56 -15.81 -2.76
N ARG A 101 11.79 -16.80 -1.88
CA ARG A 101 11.00 -18.02 -1.84
C ARG A 101 9.94 -17.90 -0.75
N VAL A 102 8.69 -17.83 -1.16
CA VAL A 102 7.52 -17.77 -0.28
C VAL A 102 6.85 -19.13 -0.23
N LYS A 103 6.71 -19.70 0.97
CA LYS A 103 6.17 -21.04 1.13
C LYS A 103 5.11 -21.10 2.24
N CYS A 104 4.05 -21.82 2.05
CA CYS A 104 3.12 -22.26 3.07
C CYS A 104 3.13 -23.79 3.15
N CYS A 105 3.30 -24.32 4.34
CA CYS A 105 3.50 -23.70 5.64
C CYS A 105 4.61 -24.44 6.36
N ASP A 106 5.15 -23.88 7.45
CA ASP A 106 6.01 -24.60 8.38
C ASP A 106 5.20 -25.56 9.29
N ASP A 107 5.86 -26.26 10.19
CA ASP A 107 5.23 -27.22 11.12
C ASP A 107 4.25 -26.55 12.10
N LYS A 108 4.25 -25.22 12.19
CA LYS A 108 3.34 -24.41 13.01
C LYS A 108 2.31 -23.68 12.17
N HIS A 109 2.06 -24.12 10.94
CA HIS A 109 1.12 -23.55 10.00
C HIS A 109 1.38 -22.08 9.61
N ARG A 110 2.66 -21.59 9.70
CA ARG A 110 3.02 -20.22 9.35
C ARG A 110 3.56 -20.15 7.92
N VAL A 111 3.28 -19.02 7.26
CA VAL A 111 3.97 -18.68 6.01
C VAL A 111 5.45 -18.41 6.29
N THR A 112 6.32 -18.88 5.41
CA THR A 112 7.76 -18.62 5.48
C THR A 112 8.22 -17.84 4.26
N VAL A 113 9.20 -16.95 4.47
CA VAL A 113 9.90 -16.24 3.40
C VAL A 113 11.39 -16.49 3.59
N ASN A 114 12.06 -17.04 2.58
CA ASN A 114 13.48 -17.45 2.62
C ASN A 114 13.81 -18.34 3.85
N GLY A 115 12.88 -19.22 4.20
CA GLY A 115 13.00 -20.11 5.36
C GLY A 115 12.66 -19.47 6.71
N THR A 116 12.45 -18.15 6.78
CA THR A 116 12.06 -17.45 8.00
C THR A 116 10.55 -17.41 8.12
N ALA A 117 10.01 -17.94 9.23
CA ALA A 117 8.59 -17.93 9.51
C ALA A 117 8.10 -16.52 9.88
N LEU A 118 6.97 -16.14 9.32
CA LEU A 118 6.30 -14.87 9.64
C LEU A 118 5.39 -15.06 10.86
N ASP A 119 5.52 -14.16 11.84
CA ASP A 119 4.54 -14.01 12.92
C ASP A 119 3.56 -12.93 12.48
N GLU A 120 2.38 -13.33 12.02
CA GLU A 120 1.44 -12.49 11.28
C GLU A 120 0.30 -11.99 12.20
N ASP A 121 0.62 -11.10 13.13
CA ASP A 121 -0.30 -10.48 14.09
C ASP A 121 -1.37 -9.56 13.45
N TYR A 122 -1.19 -9.28 12.17
CA TYR A 122 -2.11 -8.47 11.36
C TYR A 122 -3.21 -9.27 10.67
N LEU A 123 -3.25 -10.60 10.81
CA LEU A 123 -4.30 -11.41 10.23
C LEU A 123 -5.67 -11.14 10.87
N TYR A 124 -6.72 -11.35 10.08
CA TYR A 124 -8.08 -11.34 10.61
C TYR A 124 -8.23 -12.43 11.68
N PRO A 125 -8.83 -12.11 12.84
CA PRO A 125 -8.93 -13.06 13.94
C PRO A 125 -9.64 -14.36 13.53
N GLY A 126 -8.97 -15.49 13.77
CA GLY A 126 -9.47 -16.82 13.41
C GLY A 126 -9.05 -17.31 12.02
N ASP A 127 -8.36 -16.48 11.24
CA ASP A 127 -7.86 -16.93 9.94
C ASP A 127 -6.58 -17.74 10.08
N GLU A 128 -6.48 -18.81 9.29
CA GLU A 128 -5.23 -19.52 9.04
C GLU A 128 -4.35 -18.71 8.06
N PRO A 129 -3.02 -18.73 8.19
CA PRO A 129 -2.11 -18.08 7.25
C PRO A 129 -2.33 -18.49 5.79
N SER A 130 -2.63 -19.76 5.54
CA SER A 130 -3.20 -20.24 4.28
C SER A 130 -3.77 -21.64 4.42
N MET A 131 -4.92 -21.87 3.84
CA MET A 131 -5.49 -23.21 3.63
C MET A 131 -4.97 -23.88 2.36
N THR A 132 -4.35 -23.11 1.46
CA THR A 132 -3.78 -23.60 0.20
C THR A 132 -2.27 -23.71 0.35
N PRO A 133 -1.67 -24.89 0.15
CA PRO A 133 -0.22 -25.01 0.14
C PRO A 133 0.36 -24.34 -1.11
N PHE A 134 1.51 -23.70 -0.95
CA PHE A 134 2.26 -23.11 -2.05
C PHE A 134 3.77 -23.08 -1.73
N ASP A 135 4.58 -23.06 -2.78
CA ASP A 135 6.04 -22.90 -2.72
C ASP A 135 6.46 -22.17 -3.99
N VAL A 136 6.66 -20.86 -3.87
CA VAL A 136 6.85 -19.96 -5.00
C VAL A 136 8.13 -19.17 -4.83
N THR A 137 9.01 -19.23 -5.83
CA THR A 137 10.12 -18.29 -5.97
C THR A 137 9.66 -17.12 -6.83
N VAL A 138 9.72 -15.91 -6.26
CA VAL A 138 9.25 -14.69 -6.89
C VAL A 138 10.25 -14.27 -7.97
N SER A 139 9.83 -14.24 -9.21
CA SER A 139 10.67 -13.85 -10.36
C SER A 139 11.05 -12.36 -10.32
N ALA A 140 12.12 -11.99 -11.02
CA ALA A 140 12.54 -10.61 -11.18
C ALA A 140 11.39 -9.71 -11.67
N GLY A 141 11.26 -8.52 -11.08
CA GLY A 141 10.21 -7.55 -11.43
C GLY A 141 8.79 -7.96 -11.01
N ARG A 142 8.63 -8.92 -10.11
CA ARG A 142 7.32 -9.41 -9.64
C ARG A 142 7.20 -9.37 -8.12
N LEU A 143 5.97 -9.49 -7.62
CA LEU A 143 5.62 -9.51 -6.20
C LEU A 143 4.68 -10.68 -5.92
N PHE A 144 4.80 -11.27 -4.73
CA PHE A 144 3.80 -12.18 -4.17
C PHE A 144 3.04 -11.44 -3.09
N VAL A 145 1.70 -11.38 -3.21
CA VAL A 145 0.85 -10.53 -2.38
C VAL A 145 -0.28 -11.32 -1.74
N LEU A 146 -0.58 -11.03 -0.47
CA LEU A 146 -1.70 -11.65 0.25
C LEU A 146 -2.60 -10.58 0.87
N GLY A 147 -3.90 -10.92 1.04
CA GLY A 147 -4.80 -10.15 1.87
C GLY A 147 -4.58 -10.46 3.36
N ASP A 148 -4.84 -9.50 4.22
CA ASP A 148 -4.75 -9.69 5.67
C ASP A 148 -5.95 -10.50 6.21
N HIS A 149 -7.11 -10.45 5.54
CA HIS A 149 -8.24 -11.35 5.75
C HIS A 149 -8.10 -12.53 4.79
N ARG A 150 -7.31 -13.51 5.19
CA ARG A 150 -6.88 -14.65 4.38
C ARG A 150 -8.04 -15.45 3.78
N SER A 151 -9.10 -15.69 4.54
CA SER A 151 -10.25 -16.46 4.10
C SER A 151 -11.17 -15.71 3.13
N ALA A 152 -11.10 -14.36 3.12
CA ALA A 152 -11.91 -13.49 2.26
C ALA A 152 -11.11 -12.78 1.17
N SER A 153 -9.95 -13.31 0.78
CA SER A 153 -9.04 -12.65 -0.17
C SER A 153 -8.76 -13.52 -1.39
N ALA A 154 -9.17 -13.04 -2.56
CA ALA A 154 -8.64 -13.51 -3.84
C ALA A 154 -7.30 -12.80 -4.09
N ASP A 155 -6.20 -13.50 -3.84
CA ASP A 155 -4.83 -12.98 -3.91
C ASP A 155 -3.90 -13.98 -4.64
N SER A 156 -2.61 -13.87 -4.45
CA SER A 156 -1.61 -14.75 -5.07
C SER A 156 -1.94 -16.24 -4.96
N ARG A 157 -2.54 -16.66 -3.85
CA ARG A 157 -2.91 -18.08 -3.60
C ARG A 157 -4.01 -18.58 -4.54
N ALA A 158 -4.96 -17.69 -4.89
CA ALA A 158 -6.06 -18.03 -5.80
C ALA A 158 -5.59 -18.14 -7.26
N HIS A 159 -4.39 -17.64 -7.58
CA HIS A 159 -3.89 -17.48 -8.94
C HIS A 159 -2.56 -18.21 -9.21
N LEU A 160 -2.22 -19.23 -8.40
CA LEU A 160 -0.94 -19.96 -8.53
C LEU A 160 -0.71 -20.56 -9.92
N GLY A 161 -1.77 -20.90 -10.64
CA GLY A 161 -1.71 -21.39 -12.01
C GLY A 161 -1.33 -20.34 -13.07
N ALA A 162 -1.44 -19.06 -12.72
CA ALA A 162 -1.10 -17.94 -13.60
C ALA A 162 0.13 -17.20 -13.07
N SER A 163 1.27 -17.30 -13.76
CA SER A 163 2.54 -16.67 -13.36
C SER A 163 2.91 -16.94 -11.89
N SER A 164 2.67 -18.16 -11.39
CA SER A 164 2.87 -18.58 -9.98
C SER A 164 2.20 -17.64 -8.97
N GLY A 165 1.07 -17.06 -9.31
CA GLY A 165 0.33 -16.12 -8.46
C GLY A 165 1.02 -14.79 -8.24
N THR A 166 2.05 -14.45 -9.00
CA THR A 166 2.77 -13.19 -8.81
C THR A 166 2.25 -12.07 -9.70
N ILE A 167 2.36 -10.82 -9.24
CA ILE A 167 1.98 -9.62 -9.99
C ILE A 167 3.22 -8.87 -10.47
N PRO A 168 3.20 -8.25 -11.67
CA PRO A 168 4.29 -7.39 -12.12
C PRO A 168 4.38 -6.10 -11.30
N VAL A 169 5.60 -5.64 -10.99
CA VAL A 169 5.85 -4.39 -10.24
C VAL A 169 5.35 -3.16 -10.99
N ASP A 170 5.39 -3.16 -12.31
CA ASP A 170 4.91 -2.06 -13.16
C ASP A 170 3.39 -1.84 -13.08
N ARG A 171 2.64 -2.82 -12.58
CA ARG A 171 1.20 -2.68 -12.30
C ARG A 171 0.90 -2.05 -10.94
N VAL A 172 1.91 -1.81 -10.11
CA VAL A 172 1.73 -1.18 -8.80
C VAL A 172 1.49 0.31 -8.97
N VAL A 173 0.34 0.79 -8.50
CA VAL A 173 -0.05 2.20 -8.51
C VAL A 173 0.72 2.98 -7.43
N GLY A 174 0.89 2.39 -6.24
CA GLY A 174 1.63 3.00 -5.16
C GLY A 174 1.47 2.29 -3.82
N ARG A 175 2.13 2.85 -2.79
CA ARG A 175 2.08 2.38 -1.40
C ARG A 175 0.96 3.05 -0.64
N ALA A 176 0.06 2.27 -0.05
CA ALA A 176 -0.87 2.76 0.96
C ALA A 176 -0.10 2.98 2.28
N PHE A 177 -0.18 4.18 2.87
CA PHE A 177 0.62 4.53 4.04
C PHE A 177 -0.16 5.12 5.21
N VAL A 178 -1.40 5.58 4.97
CA VAL A 178 -2.29 6.16 5.99
C VAL A 178 -3.73 5.80 5.67
N THR A 179 -4.48 5.34 6.68
CA THR A 179 -5.95 5.39 6.69
C THR A 179 -6.33 6.80 7.14
N CYS A 180 -6.98 7.58 6.26
CA CYS A 180 -7.31 8.99 6.51
C CYS A 180 -8.80 9.24 6.82
N TRP A 181 -9.66 8.26 6.59
CA TRP A 181 -11.09 8.34 6.88
C TRP A 181 -11.65 6.95 7.18
N PRO A 182 -12.59 6.81 8.11
CA PRO A 182 -13.14 7.87 8.99
C PRO A 182 -12.11 8.36 10.01
N LEU A 183 -12.27 9.60 10.50
CA LEU A 183 -11.30 10.22 11.43
C LEU A 183 -10.97 9.40 12.68
N PRO A 184 -11.91 8.69 13.33
CA PRO A 184 -11.58 7.82 14.47
C PRO A 184 -10.64 6.66 14.12
N ARG A 185 -10.49 6.33 12.83
CA ARG A 185 -9.60 5.28 12.33
C ARG A 185 -8.32 5.82 11.68
N TRP A 186 -8.06 7.11 11.84
CA TRP A 186 -6.82 7.71 11.35
C TRP A 186 -5.61 7.00 11.96
N ARG A 187 -4.82 6.34 11.10
CA ARG A 187 -3.59 5.66 11.51
C ARG A 187 -2.62 5.51 10.36
N THR A 188 -1.33 5.41 10.68
CA THR A 188 -0.30 5.04 9.71
C THR A 188 -0.32 3.53 9.47
N LEU A 189 -0.05 3.13 8.24
CA LEU A 189 0.09 1.72 7.84
C LEU A 189 1.58 1.37 7.85
N SER A 190 2.05 0.91 9.00
CA SER A 190 3.43 0.49 9.21
C SER A 190 3.69 -0.91 8.63
N VAL A 191 4.94 -1.19 8.32
CA VAL A 191 5.41 -2.54 7.99
C VAL A 191 5.49 -3.34 9.28
N PRO A 192 4.88 -4.53 9.37
CA PRO A 192 4.99 -5.40 10.55
C PRO A 192 6.45 -5.82 10.81
N SER A 193 6.85 -5.85 12.09
CA SER A 193 8.21 -6.13 12.51
C SER A 193 8.72 -7.52 12.11
N THR A 194 7.81 -8.46 11.86
CA THR A 194 8.13 -9.82 11.42
C THR A 194 8.97 -9.84 10.13
N PHE A 195 8.73 -8.88 9.22
CA PHE A 195 9.46 -8.80 7.96
C PHE A 195 10.91 -8.33 8.11
N ALA A 196 11.24 -7.62 9.19
CA ALA A 196 12.63 -7.18 9.44
C ALA A 196 13.59 -8.34 9.73
N ARG A 197 13.06 -9.53 10.06
CA ARG A 197 13.86 -10.74 10.34
C ARG A 197 14.11 -11.60 9.11
N VAL A 198 13.45 -11.29 8.01
CA VAL A 198 13.56 -12.06 6.76
C VAL A 198 14.89 -11.71 6.08
N PRO A 199 15.79 -12.68 5.83
CA PRO A 199 17.04 -12.42 5.14
C PRO A 199 16.78 -11.98 3.69
N ASP A 200 17.78 -11.31 3.10
CA ASP A 200 17.72 -10.98 1.69
C ASP A 200 17.72 -12.25 0.83
N PRO A 201 17.13 -12.21 -0.36
CA PRO A 201 17.11 -13.34 -1.28
C PRO A 201 18.53 -13.69 -1.73
N HIS A 202 18.81 -14.99 -1.85
CA HIS A 202 20.10 -15.54 -2.29
C HIS A 202 20.22 -15.59 -3.83
#